data_1c61dfeb1f18035222dfeb139cb0cc6d
#
_entry.id   1c61dfeb1f18035222dfeb139cb0cc6d
#
_cell.length_a   1.000
_cell.length_b   1.000
_cell.length_c   1.000
_cell.angle_alpha   90.00
_cell.angle_beta   90.00
_cell.angle_gamma   90.00
#
_symmetry.space_group_name_H-M   'P 1'
#
loop_
_entity.id
_entity.type
_entity.pdbx_description
1 polymer ?
#
loop_
_entity_poly.entity_id
_entity_poly.type
_entity_poly.pdbx_seq_one_letter_code
_entity_poly.pdbx_strand_id
1 'polypeptide(L)'
;MSFTMKKIVHVSNFNLLRLKGCFQNGFPIKISNGLTRNGYYVLNYPDRDLCRMFGFGHMNFLGKKRLNKHLIEFCRVTGPDALFDGHADNITEETLLEIKKLIPGLKILLWSCDWIAPGCAERNIKEISSKSQAADVIMISTGVSVPQNCRCPVLAQNIMSKAVSFC
;
A
#
# COMPACT_ATOMS: atom_id res chain seq x y z
N MET A 1 21.01 24.73 -3.47
CA MET A 1 19.76 24.02 -3.74
C MET A 1 19.53 23.03 -2.63
N SER A 2 18.51 23.24 -1.80
CA SER A 2 18.14 22.27 -0.76
C SER A 2 17.50 21.06 -1.43
N PHE A 3 18.14 19.92 -1.37
CA PHE A 3 17.60 18.66 -1.89
C PHE A 3 16.59 18.15 -0.86
N THR A 4 15.33 18.51 -1.01
CA THR A 4 14.27 17.97 -0.15
C THR A 4 13.91 16.59 -0.65
N MET A 5 14.37 15.56 0.06
CA MET A 5 14.06 14.17 -0.24
C MET A 5 12.55 13.94 -0.02
N LYS A 6 11.85 13.45 -1.05
CA LYS A 6 10.41 13.13 -0.93
C LYS A 6 10.18 11.96 0.00
N LYS A 7 9.21 12.11 0.90
CA LYS A 7 8.82 11.08 1.86
C LYS A 7 7.69 10.21 1.32
N ILE A 8 7.84 8.91 1.44
CA ILE A 8 6.82 7.94 1.06
C ILE A 8 6.48 7.09 2.29
N VAL A 9 5.21 7.05 2.66
CA VAL A 9 4.70 6.05 3.60
C VAL A 9 4.31 4.82 2.79
N HIS A 10 5.04 3.71 2.98
CA HIS A 10 4.74 2.43 2.37
C HIS A 10 3.95 1.56 3.34
N VAL A 11 2.66 1.45 3.10
CA VAL A 11 1.73 0.63 3.88
C VAL A 11 1.62 -0.74 3.23
N SER A 12 2.00 -1.79 3.93
CA SER A 12 1.96 -3.15 3.37
C SER A 12 2.07 -4.23 4.44
N ASN A 13 1.80 -5.46 4.05
CA ASN A 13 2.01 -6.61 4.89
C ASN A 13 3.49 -7.03 4.91
N PHE A 14 4.27 -6.51 5.84
CA PHE A 14 5.68 -6.83 5.99
C PHE A 14 5.94 -8.17 6.70
N ASN A 15 4.94 -8.77 7.33
CA ASN A 15 5.05 -10.04 8.09
C ASN A 15 6.14 -10.04 9.17
N LEU A 16 6.33 -8.93 9.88
CA LEU A 16 7.39 -8.78 10.89
C LEU A 16 7.24 -9.76 12.05
N LEU A 17 5.99 -10.02 12.47
CA LEU A 17 5.67 -10.95 13.56
C LEU A 17 5.68 -12.42 13.12
N ARG A 18 5.69 -12.69 11.83
CA ARG A 18 5.72 -14.03 11.26
C ARG A 18 7.12 -14.42 10.85
N LEU A 19 8.10 -14.51 11.80
CA LEU A 19 9.04 -15.49 11.57
C LEU A 19 10.41 -15.31 10.99
N LYS A 20 11.33 -15.52 11.85
CA LYS A 20 12.59 -16.20 11.47
C LYS A 20 13.35 -15.53 10.32
N GLY A 21 13.22 -14.18 10.14
CA GLY A 21 14.00 -13.45 9.15
C GLY A 21 13.47 -13.50 7.70
N CYS A 22 12.45 -14.32 7.42
CA CYS A 22 11.92 -14.43 6.05
C CYS A 22 11.30 -13.16 5.49
N PHE A 23 10.93 -12.19 6.33
CA PHE A 23 10.40 -10.90 5.92
C PHE A 23 11.38 -10.09 5.05
N GLN A 24 12.69 -10.30 5.22
CA GLN A 24 13.74 -9.61 4.45
C GLN A 24 13.67 -9.91 2.94
N ASN A 25 13.14 -11.06 2.58
CA ASN A 25 13.01 -11.49 1.18
C ASN A 25 11.63 -11.20 0.59
N GLY A 26 10.72 -10.63 1.38
CA GLY A 26 9.36 -10.32 0.96
C GLY A 26 9.29 -9.17 -0.07
N PHE A 27 8.26 -9.19 -0.92
CA PHE A 27 7.99 -8.11 -1.88
C PHE A 27 7.97 -6.72 -1.25
N PRO A 28 7.30 -6.49 -0.10
CA PRO A 28 7.25 -5.16 0.50
C PRO A 28 8.64 -4.59 0.80
N ILE A 29 9.54 -5.38 1.35
CA ILE A 29 10.91 -4.94 1.63
C ILE A 29 11.67 -4.62 0.34
N LYS A 30 11.51 -5.44 -0.70
CA LYS A 30 12.16 -5.20 -2.01
C LYS A 30 11.69 -3.89 -2.64
N ILE A 31 10.38 -3.60 -2.54
CA ILE A 31 9.80 -2.33 -3.01
C ILE A 31 10.38 -1.16 -2.20
N SER A 32 10.37 -1.24 -0.88
CA SER A 32 10.94 -0.19 -0.02
C SER A 32 12.40 0.07 -0.35
N ASN A 33 13.19 -0.98 -0.51
CA ASN A 33 14.60 -0.87 -0.90
C ASN A 33 14.76 -0.23 -2.29
N GLY A 34 13.90 -0.59 -3.24
CA GLY A 34 13.87 0.01 -4.57
C GLY A 34 13.57 1.51 -4.51
N LEU A 35 12.55 1.90 -3.75
CA LEU A 35 12.21 3.32 -3.54
C LEU A 35 13.36 4.08 -2.88
N THR A 36 13.98 3.52 -1.84
CA THR A 36 15.13 4.14 -1.16
C THR A 36 16.31 4.33 -2.11
N ARG A 37 16.64 3.33 -2.94
CA ARG A 37 17.70 3.44 -3.95
C ARG A 37 17.42 4.50 -5.01
N ASN A 38 16.14 4.80 -5.26
CA ASN A 38 15.73 5.90 -6.14
C ASN A 38 15.66 7.26 -5.45
N GLY A 39 16.21 7.40 -4.23
CA GLY A 39 16.34 8.67 -3.53
C GLY A 39 15.10 9.11 -2.74
N TYR A 40 14.17 8.20 -2.45
CA TYR A 40 13.03 8.49 -1.59
C TYR A 40 13.32 8.14 -0.14
N TYR A 41 12.79 8.92 0.78
CA TYR A 41 12.76 8.57 2.20
C TYR A 41 11.54 7.71 2.49
N VAL A 42 11.74 6.42 2.73
CA VAL A 42 10.65 5.45 2.87
C VAL A 42 10.38 5.12 4.32
N LEU A 43 9.13 5.34 4.74
CA LEU A 43 8.60 4.99 6.05
C LEU A 43 7.72 3.74 5.91
N ASN A 44 8.20 2.60 6.40
CA ASN A 44 7.45 1.34 6.34
C ASN A 44 6.37 1.28 7.41
N TYR A 45 5.14 1.00 7.01
CA TYR A 45 3.99 0.88 7.89
C TYR A 45 3.37 -0.53 7.76
N PRO A 46 3.65 -1.45 8.71
CA PRO A 46 3.23 -2.85 8.63
C PRO A 46 1.76 -3.01 9.09
N ASP A 47 0.82 -2.94 8.17
CA ASP A 47 -0.62 -2.90 8.44
C ASP A 47 -1.11 -4.11 9.27
N ARG A 48 -0.78 -5.33 8.83
CA ARG A 48 -1.26 -6.56 9.50
C ARG A 48 -0.63 -6.77 10.87
N ASP A 49 0.64 -6.42 11.02
CA ASP A 49 1.33 -6.60 12.29
C ASP A 49 0.82 -5.59 13.32
N LEU A 50 0.66 -4.33 12.92
CA LEU A 50 0.07 -3.28 13.78
C LEU A 50 -1.40 -3.57 14.11
N CYS A 51 -2.18 -4.09 13.14
CA CYS A 51 -3.56 -4.49 13.37
C CYS A 51 -3.65 -5.54 14.49
N ARG A 52 -2.75 -6.53 14.49
CA ARG A 52 -2.67 -7.54 15.55
C ARG A 52 -2.23 -6.95 16.88
N MET A 53 -1.25 -6.05 16.88
CA MET A 53 -0.78 -5.38 18.11
C MET A 53 -1.86 -4.52 18.74
N PHE A 54 -2.67 -3.84 17.95
CA PHE A 54 -3.77 -3.00 18.42
C PHE A 54 -5.03 -3.80 18.77
N GLY A 55 -5.13 -5.04 18.32
CA GLY A 55 -6.20 -5.96 18.68
C GLY A 55 -6.00 -6.54 20.08
N PHE A 56 -7.11 -6.92 20.72
CA PHE A 56 -7.08 -7.63 22.00
C PHE A 56 -7.61 -9.05 21.78
N GLY A 57 -6.75 -10.05 21.90
CA GLY A 57 -7.11 -11.45 21.64
C GLY A 57 -7.54 -11.68 20.18
N HIS A 58 -8.73 -12.28 19.97
CA HIS A 58 -9.29 -12.55 18.65
C HIS A 58 -10.09 -11.39 18.04
N MET A 59 -10.12 -10.21 18.66
CA MET A 59 -10.95 -9.07 18.23
C MET A 59 -10.25 -8.23 17.14
N ASN A 60 -10.08 -8.82 15.96
CA ASN A 60 -9.48 -8.15 14.79
C ASN A 60 -10.18 -6.84 14.39
N PHE A 61 -11.49 -6.71 14.67
CA PHE A 61 -12.25 -5.50 14.36
C PHE A 61 -11.72 -4.26 15.13
N LEU A 62 -11.47 -4.41 16.44
CA LEU A 62 -10.92 -3.32 17.25
C LEU A 62 -9.49 -2.95 16.79
N GLY A 63 -8.71 -3.95 16.44
CA GLY A 63 -7.38 -3.74 15.87
C GLY A 63 -7.43 -2.93 14.57
N LYS A 64 -8.35 -3.25 13.68
CA LYS A 64 -8.53 -2.54 12.41
C LYS A 64 -8.93 -1.08 12.63
N LYS A 65 -9.89 -0.80 13.52
CA LYS A 65 -10.31 0.58 13.83
C LYS A 65 -9.17 1.41 14.40
N ARG A 66 -8.41 0.86 15.34
CA ARG A 66 -7.26 1.53 15.95
C ARG A 66 -6.12 1.74 14.95
N LEU A 67 -5.86 0.75 14.08
CA LEU A 67 -4.88 0.85 13.01
C LEU A 67 -5.16 2.03 12.09
N ASN A 68 -6.40 2.16 11.61
CA ASN A 68 -6.78 3.22 10.69
C ASN A 68 -6.62 4.60 11.35
N LYS A 69 -7.08 4.76 12.59
CA LYS A 69 -6.85 6.00 13.36
C LYS A 69 -5.36 6.31 13.55
N HIS A 70 -4.56 5.29 13.84
CA HIS A 70 -3.11 5.45 14.00
C HIS A 70 -2.42 5.83 12.70
N LEU A 71 -2.85 5.29 11.55
CA LEU A 71 -2.29 5.66 10.25
C LEU A 71 -2.55 7.13 9.91
N ILE A 72 -3.75 7.63 10.20
CA ILE A 72 -4.09 9.06 10.02
C ILE A 72 -3.13 9.93 10.83
N GLU A 73 -2.96 9.61 12.11
CA GLU A 73 -2.07 10.36 13.00
C GLU A 73 -0.60 10.23 12.57
N PHE A 74 -0.18 9.04 12.17
CA PHE A 74 1.18 8.81 11.65
C PHE A 74 1.46 9.65 10.42
N CYS A 75 0.54 9.72 9.46
CA CYS A 75 0.68 10.56 8.28
C CYS A 75 0.64 12.05 8.64
N ARG A 76 -0.20 12.45 9.59
CA ARG A 76 -0.27 13.84 10.08
C ARG A 76 1.07 14.32 10.65
N VAL A 77 1.73 13.46 11.44
CA VAL A 77 3.02 13.79 12.09
C VAL A 77 4.18 13.73 11.11
N THR A 78 4.19 12.73 10.22
CA THR A 78 5.32 12.54 9.29
C THR A 78 5.27 13.44 8.06
N GLY A 79 4.08 13.89 7.65
CA GLY A 79 3.87 14.74 6.49
C GLY A 79 4.45 14.14 5.20
N PRO A 80 3.95 12.96 4.74
CA PRO A 80 4.48 12.35 3.54
C PRO A 80 4.05 13.08 2.27
N ASP A 81 4.85 13.00 1.21
CA ASP A 81 4.49 13.44 -0.14
C ASP A 81 3.64 12.41 -0.87
N ALA A 82 3.82 11.13 -0.53
CA ALA A 82 3.03 10.04 -1.10
C ALA A 82 2.77 8.94 -0.07
N LEU A 83 1.62 8.27 -0.23
CA LEU A 83 1.27 7.03 0.44
C LEU A 83 1.20 5.93 -0.62
N PHE A 84 2.01 4.90 -0.44
CA PHE A 84 2.02 3.72 -1.29
C PHE A 84 1.34 2.56 -0.54
N ASP A 85 0.12 2.21 -0.95
CA ASP A 85 -0.62 1.05 -0.44
C ASP A 85 -0.21 -0.18 -1.24
N GLY A 86 0.69 -0.96 -0.68
CA GLY A 86 1.20 -2.20 -1.24
C GLY A 86 0.42 -3.40 -0.72
N HIS A 87 -0.86 -3.52 -1.06
CA HIS A 87 -1.72 -4.62 -0.62
C HIS A 87 -1.99 -4.60 0.91
N ALA A 88 -2.51 -3.48 1.41
CA ALA A 88 -2.85 -3.27 2.81
C ALA A 88 -4.35 -3.52 3.08
N ASP A 89 -4.72 -4.77 3.36
CA ASP A 89 -6.13 -5.22 3.51
C ASP A 89 -6.87 -4.56 4.68
N ASN A 90 -6.15 -4.05 5.65
CA ASN A 90 -6.75 -3.50 6.87
C ASN A 90 -7.00 -1.99 6.79
N ILE A 91 -6.51 -1.32 5.75
CA ILE A 91 -6.72 0.10 5.54
C ILE A 91 -8.01 0.31 4.73
N THR A 92 -8.85 1.24 5.18
CA THR A 92 -10.11 1.55 4.52
C THR A 92 -9.99 2.75 3.60
N GLU A 93 -10.91 2.87 2.63
CA GLU A 93 -10.97 4.01 1.72
C GLU A 93 -11.21 5.33 2.46
N GLU A 94 -12.11 5.31 3.46
CA GLU A 94 -12.41 6.47 4.30
C GLU A 94 -11.16 7.01 4.97
N THR A 95 -10.29 6.10 5.45
CA THR A 95 -8.99 6.47 6.06
C THR A 95 -8.09 7.17 5.05
N LEU A 96 -7.99 6.64 3.84
CA LEU A 96 -7.18 7.23 2.78
C LEU A 96 -7.71 8.61 2.35
N LEU A 97 -9.04 8.74 2.25
CA LEU A 97 -9.69 10.02 1.93
C LEU A 97 -9.49 11.06 3.04
N GLU A 98 -9.54 10.63 4.31
CA GLU A 98 -9.27 11.51 5.44
C GLU A 98 -7.82 12.00 5.45
N ILE A 99 -6.86 11.12 5.18
CA ILE A 99 -5.44 11.50 5.06
C ILE A 99 -5.24 12.50 3.91
N LYS A 100 -5.89 12.32 2.77
CA LYS A 100 -5.84 13.29 1.66
C LYS A 100 -6.38 14.67 2.03
N LYS A 101 -7.45 14.71 2.85
CA LYS A 101 -7.99 15.99 3.36
C LYS A 101 -7.03 16.69 4.32
N LEU A 102 -6.33 15.92 5.15
CA LEU A 102 -5.39 16.44 6.13
C LEU A 102 -4.07 16.91 5.51
N ILE A 103 -3.66 16.30 4.42
CA ILE A 103 -2.38 16.59 3.74
C ILE A 103 -2.63 16.98 2.30
N PRO A 104 -2.88 18.26 2.02
CA PRO A 104 -3.10 18.73 0.65
C PRO A 104 -1.88 18.43 -0.24
N GLY A 105 -2.14 17.86 -1.40
CA GLY A 105 -1.08 17.48 -2.35
C GLY A 105 -0.53 16.06 -2.19
N LEU A 106 -0.88 15.34 -1.12
CA LEU A 106 -0.53 13.92 -0.96
C LEU A 106 -1.01 13.11 -2.17
N LYS A 107 -0.12 12.25 -2.69
CA LYS A 107 -0.45 11.29 -3.74
C LYS A 107 -0.63 9.90 -3.15
N ILE A 108 -1.73 9.23 -3.52
CA ILE A 108 -2.01 7.85 -3.09
C ILE A 108 -1.87 6.91 -4.27
N LEU A 109 -0.96 5.94 -4.13
CA LEU A 109 -0.72 4.89 -5.10
C LEU A 109 -1.17 3.55 -4.50
N LEU A 110 -2.03 2.85 -5.20
CA LEU A 110 -2.42 1.48 -4.88
C LEU A 110 -1.64 0.51 -5.76
N TRP A 111 -1.14 -0.56 -5.17
CA TRP A 111 -0.50 -1.63 -5.92
C TRP A 111 -1.09 -2.98 -5.53
N SER A 112 -1.47 -3.76 -6.55
CA SER A 112 -1.93 -5.13 -6.37
C SER A 112 -1.14 -6.08 -7.27
N CYS A 113 -0.63 -7.14 -6.67
CA CYS A 113 0.02 -8.24 -7.38
C CYS A 113 -0.84 -9.51 -7.43
N ASP A 114 -2.06 -9.45 -6.91
CA ASP A 114 -2.93 -10.60 -6.86
C ASP A 114 -3.41 -10.98 -8.27
N TRP A 115 -3.48 -12.28 -8.49
CA TRP A 115 -3.89 -12.81 -9.77
C TRP A 115 -5.38 -12.56 -10.04
N ILE A 116 -5.66 -11.89 -11.15
CA ILE A 116 -7.02 -11.64 -11.63
C ILE A 116 -7.38 -12.73 -12.65
N ALA A 117 -7.62 -13.95 -12.17
CA ALA A 117 -8.02 -15.10 -12.98
C ALA A 117 -9.46 -15.52 -12.65
N PRO A 118 -10.12 -16.30 -13.51
CA PRO A 118 -11.42 -16.87 -13.22
C PRO A 118 -11.42 -17.59 -11.86
N GLY A 119 -12.39 -17.26 -11.00
CA GLY A 119 -12.51 -17.80 -9.64
C GLY A 119 -11.90 -16.94 -8.52
N CYS A 120 -10.95 -16.06 -8.82
CA CYS A 120 -10.37 -15.12 -7.83
C CYS A 120 -10.59 -13.66 -8.22
N ALA A 121 -10.90 -13.40 -9.49
CA ALA A 121 -11.00 -12.08 -10.07
C ALA A 121 -11.97 -11.16 -9.32
N GLU A 122 -13.17 -11.63 -9.03
CA GLU A 122 -14.21 -10.82 -8.38
C GLU A 122 -13.77 -10.27 -7.02
N ARG A 123 -13.15 -11.12 -6.20
CA ARG A 123 -12.64 -10.71 -4.89
C ARG A 123 -11.56 -9.67 -5.00
N ASN A 124 -10.56 -9.90 -5.86
CA ASN A 124 -9.41 -9.02 -6.00
C ASN A 124 -9.79 -7.69 -6.67
N ILE A 125 -10.70 -7.74 -7.66
CA ILE A 125 -11.29 -6.55 -8.27
C ILE A 125 -12.08 -5.74 -7.24
N LYS A 126 -12.90 -6.40 -6.42
CA LYS A 126 -13.67 -5.73 -5.36
C LYS A 126 -12.76 -5.03 -4.36
N GLU A 127 -11.66 -5.66 -3.97
CA GLU A 127 -10.69 -5.07 -3.06
C GLU A 127 -10.01 -3.83 -3.65
N ILE A 128 -9.53 -3.90 -4.89
CA ILE A 128 -8.96 -2.76 -5.61
C ILE A 128 -9.99 -1.64 -5.76
N SER A 129 -11.22 -2.00 -6.18
CA SER A 129 -12.30 -1.03 -6.40
C SER A 129 -12.73 -0.34 -5.11
N SER A 130 -12.65 -1.03 -3.97
CA SER A 130 -13.06 -0.49 -2.66
C SER A 130 -12.22 0.70 -2.18
N LYS A 131 -11.07 0.97 -2.80
CA LYS A 131 -10.16 2.09 -2.45
C LYS A 131 -9.91 3.02 -3.64
N SER A 132 -10.58 2.77 -4.76
CA SER A 132 -10.30 3.45 -6.03
C SER A 132 -10.58 4.95 -6.02
N GLN A 133 -11.53 5.42 -5.19
CA GLN A 133 -11.86 6.85 -5.09
C GLN A 133 -10.76 7.65 -4.37
N ALA A 134 -10.03 6.99 -3.47
CA ALA A 134 -8.92 7.62 -2.75
C ALA A 134 -7.63 7.64 -3.58
N ALA A 135 -7.47 6.74 -4.55
CA ALA A 135 -6.24 6.56 -5.31
C ALA A 135 -6.03 7.62 -6.39
N ASP A 136 -4.81 8.08 -6.56
CA ASP A 136 -4.38 8.86 -7.73
C ASP A 136 -3.87 7.95 -8.85
N VAL A 137 -3.29 6.80 -8.49
CA VAL A 137 -2.76 5.80 -9.41
C VAL A 137 -3.04 4.41 -8.86
N ILE A 138 -3.48 3.50 -9.72
CA ILE A 138 -3.61 2.08 -9.42
C ILE A 138 -2.68 1.29 -10.33
N MET A 139 -1.79 0.50 -9.74
CA MET A 139 -0.86 -0.38 -10.44
C MET A 139 -1.25 -1.83 -10.23
N ILE A 140 -1.49 -2.54 -11.33
CA ILE A 140 -1.81 -3.96 -11.31
C ILE A 140 -0.70 -4.71 -12.06
N SER A 141 -0.03 -5.64 -11.38
CA SER A 141 1.09 -6.38 -11.98
C SER A 141 0.70 -7.65 -12.72
N THR A 142 -0.56 -8.04 -12.67
CA THR A 142 -1.08 -9.21 -13.38
C THR A 142 -1.83 -8.77 -14.63
N GLY A 143 -1.34 -9.18 -15.82
CA GLY A 143 -1.88 -8.76 -17.11
C GLY A 143 -3.25 -9.33 -17.42
N VAL A 144 -4.30 -8.67 -16.95
CA VAL A 144 -5.68 -8.96 -17.37
C VAL A 144 -6.46 -7.64 -17.48
N SER A 145 -7.47 -7.66 -18.34
CA SER A 145 -8.36 -6.52 -18.62
C SER A 145 -8.78 -5.78 -17.35
N VAL A 146 -8.44 -4.50 -17.33
CA VAL A 146 -8.78 -3.57 -16.26
C VAL A 146 -10.31 -3.44 -16.17
N PRO A 147 -10.91 -3.47 -14.98
CA PRO A 147 -12.33 -3.21 -14.82
C PRO A 147 -12.70 -1.85 -15.36
N GLN A 148 -13.69 -1.80 -16.26
CA GLN A 148 -14.15 -0.57 -16.92
C GLN A 148 -14.70 0.50 -15.95
N ASN A 149 -14.96 0.13 -14.69
CA ASN A 149 -15.54 1.01 -13.67
C ASN A 149 -14.51 1.68 -12.75
N CYS A 150 -13.20 1.52 -12.98
CA CYS A 150 -12.20 2.24 -12.21
C CYS A 150 -12.15 3.71 -12.68
N ARG A 151 -12.48 4.64 -11.80
CA ARG A 151 -12.46 6.10 -12.07
C ARG A 151 -11.02 6.69 -12.08
N CYS A 152 -10.02 5.88 -11.85
CA CYS A 152 -8.64 6.27 -11.71
C CYS A 152 -7.80 5.74 -12.89
N PRO A 153 -6.74 6.44 -13.34
CA PRO A 153 -5.83 5.90 -14.34
C PRO A 153 -5.19 4.62 -13.83
N VAL A 154 -5.50 3.51 -14.47
CA VAL A 154 -4.94 2.21 -14.16
C VAL A 154 -3.74 1.99 -15.07
N LEU A 155 -2.57 1.90 -14.48
CA LEU A 155 -1.37 1.47 -15.17
C LEU A 155 -1.27 -0.06 -15.09
N ALA A 156 -1.85 -0.73 -16.08
CA ALA A 156 -1.59 -2.15 -16.31
C ALA A 156 -0.21 -2.27 -16.93
N GLN A 157 0.83 -2.55 -16.14
CA GLN A 157 2.16 -2.83 -16.67
C GLN A 157 2.62 -4.20 -16.24
N ASN A 158 3.14 -4.96 -17.19
CA ASN A 158 4.06 -6.06 -16.97
C ASN A 158 5.37 -5.53 -16.36
N ILE A 159 5.32 -5.10 -15.08
CA ILE A 159 6.50 -4.60 -14.37
C ILE A 159 7.52 -5.73 -14.13
N MET A 160 7.10 -7.00 -14.25
CA MET A 160 7.96 -8.16 -14.05
C MET A 160 9.10 -8.28 -15.07
N SER A 161 8.93 -7.79 -16.30
CA SER A 161 9.98 -7.93 -17.32
C SER A 161 11.15 -6.95 -17.19
N LYS A 162 10.95 -5.83 -16.49
CA LYS A 162 12.02 -4.83 -16.28
C LYS A 162 12.72 -4.91 -14.92
N ALA A 163 12.07 -5.49 -13.91
CA ALA A 163 12.68 -5.64 -12.58
C ALA A 163 13.69 -6.81 -12.50
N VAL A 164 13.66 -7.75 -13.45
CA VAL A 164 14.56 -8.92 -13.49
C VAL A 164 15.91 -8.61 -14.15
N SER A 165 16.05 -7.47 -14.84
CA SER A 165 17.31 -7.11 -15.48
C SER A 165 18.29 -6.33 -14.59
N PHE A 166 18.02 -6.20 -13.28
CA PHE A 166 18.88 -5.54 -12.30
C PHE A 166 19.19 -6.42 -11.08
N CYS A 167 19.30 -7.74 -11.28
CA CYS A 167 19.94 -8.63 -10.29
C CYS A 167 21.26 -9.12 -10.85
#